data_b54caaaf0a358f2c1b4c209c5b2985c7
#
_entry.id   b54caaaf0a358f2c1b4c209c5b2985c7
#
_cell.length_a   1.000
_cell.length_b   1.000
_cell.length_c   1.000
_cell.angle_alpha   90.00
_cell.angle_beta   90.00
_cell.angle_gamma   90.00
#
_symmetry.space_group_name_H-M   'P 1'
#
loop_
_entity.id
_entity.type
_entity.pdbx_description
1 polymer ?
#
loop_
_entity_poly.entity_id
_entity_poly.type
_entity_poly.pdbx_seq_one_letter_code
_entity_poly.pdbx_strand_id
1 'polypeptide(L)'
;MIKGLYEAHLPVSNLEVSIEFYKKLGLSMAWRDEETAFFWMEEGRSWIGLWEGKEVQTPYHPSLRHLAFRVTYEDLKQSLQWLRSIGVTAIPFGNRTSIEPFIRAHQGNASVYFNDPDGNSLELMCYVEVPEHLRHITAKMTITEWEKLLEHK
;
A
#
# COMPACT_ATOMS: atom_id res chain seq x y z
N MET A 1 -0.40 -24.68 10.21
CA MET A 1 0.92 -24.70 9.61
C MET A 1 1.33 -23.29 9.18
N ILE A 2 0.67 -22.64 8.20
CA ILE A 2 0.98 -21.25 7.81
C ILE A 2 0.62 -20.29 8.94
N LYS A 3 1.52 -19.36 9.28
CA LYS A 3 1.36 -18.40 10.39
C LYS A 3 1.31 -16.93 9.93
N GLY A 4 1.74 -16.65 8.69
CA GLY A 4 1.76 -15.32 8.11
C GLY A 4 2.64 -15.25 6.89
N LEU A 5 2.78 -14.06 6.34
CA LEU A 5 3.72 -13.78 5.26
C LEU A 5 5.12 -13.59 5.86
N TYR A 6 6.11 -14.29 5.30
CA TYR A 6 7.51 -14.13 5.68
C TYR A 6 8.23 -13.13 4.79
N GLU A 7 8.04 -13.26 3.48
CA GLU A 7 8.79 -12.51 2.48
C GLU A 7 7.96 -12.25 1.22
N ALA A 8 8.16 -11.08 0.63
CA ALA A 8 7.70 -10.75 -0.72
C ALA A 8 8.79 -9.95 -1.43
N HIS A 9 8.85 -10.02 -2.77
CA HIS A 9 9.86 -9.35 -3.57
C HIS A 9 9.25 -8.42 -4.60
N LEU A 10 9.97 -7.32 -4.90
CA LEU A 10 9.66 -6.39 -5.97
C LEU A 10 10.90 -6.15 -6.83
N PRO A 11 10.79 -6.17 -8.16
CA PRO A 11 11.89 -5.80 -9.04
C PRO A 11 12.06 -4.27 -9.07
N VAL A 12 13.29 -3.81 -9.12
CA VAL A 12 13.63 -2.39 -9.20
C VAL A 12 14.72 -2.16 -10.25
N SER A 13 14.72 -1.01 -10.90
CA SER A 13 15.70 -0.69 -11.95
C SER A 13 16.96 -0.04 -11.41
N ASN A 14 16.89 0.57 -10.22
CA ASN A 14 18.01 1.21 -9.54
C ASN A 14 17.85 1.03 -8.04
N LEU A 15 18.72 0.21 -7.45
CA LEU A 15 18.62 -0.18 -6.06
C LEU A 15 18.75 1.01 -5.10
N GLU A 16 19.68 1.95 -5.36
CA GLU A 16 19.90 3.10 -4.49
C GLU A 16 18.68 4.05 -4.46
N VAL A 17 18.09 4.32 -5.63
CA VAL A 17 16.86 5.13 -5.73
C VAL A 17 15.72 4.48 -4.95
N SER A 18 15.57 3.17 -5.08
CA SER A 18 14.54 2.41 -4.37
C SER A 18 14.81 2.35 -2.87
N ILE A 19 16.05 2.15 -2.43
CA ILE A 19 16.44 2.20 -1.01
C ILE A 19 16.02 3.52 -0.39
N GLU A 20 16.33 4.66 -1.01
CA GLU A 20 15.95 5.96 -0.50
C GLU A 20 14.42 6.14 -0.43
N PHE A 21 13.68 5.62 -1.42
CA PHE A 21 12.22 5.66 -1.41
C PHE A 21 11.64 4.88 -0.24
N TYR A 22 12.06 3.62 -0.04
CA TYR A 22 11.51 2.77 1.03
C TYR A 22 11.91 3.24 2.44
N LYS A 23 13.09 3.87 2.60
CA LYS A 23 13.45 4.60 3.82
C LYS A 23 12.51 5.78 4.10
N LYS A 24 12.12 6.56 3.07
CA LYS A 24 11.14 7.66 3.22
C LYS A 24 9.76 7.16 3.66
N LEU A 25 9.39 5.93 3.29
CA LEU A 25 8.19 5.28 3.81
C LEU A 25 8.30 4.89 5.30
N GLY A 26 9.47 5.05 5.91
CA GLY A 26 9.71 4.72 7.30
C GLY A 26 10.14 3.27 7.55
N LEU A 27 10.44 2.50 6.49
CA LEU A 27 10.90 1.12 6.66
C LEU A 27 12.38 1.07 7.04
N SER A 28 12.71 0.19 8.00
CA SER A 28 14.08 -0.06 8.42
C SER A 28 14.73 -1.13 7.55
N MET A 29 15.95 -0.88 7.08
CA MET A 29 16.69 -1.87 6.32
C MET A 29 17.09 -3.04 7.22
N ALA A 30 16.81 -4.25 6.77
CA ALA A 30 17.20 -5.49 7.44
C ALA A 30 18.57 -5.97 6.95
N TRP A 31 18.79 -5.92 5.65
CA TRP A 31 19.97 -6.46 5.00
C TRP A 31 20.09 -5.97 3.56
N ARG A 32 21.30 -5.95 3.01
CA ARG A 32 21.56 -5.68 1.59
C ARG A 32 22.84 -6.35 1.08
N ASP A 33 22.91 -6.53 -0.24
CA ASP A 33 24.14 -6.79 -1.00
C ASP A 33 24.21 -5.87 -2.24
N GLU A 34 24.95 -6.27 -3.28
CA GLU A 34 25.15 -5.48 -4.49
C GLU A 34 23.89 -5.35 -5.37
N GLU A 35 23.02 -6.36 -5.36
CA GLU A 35 21.84 -6.46 -6.24
C GLU A 35 20.51 -6.43 -5.48
N THR A 36 20.54 -6.61 -4.16
CA THR A 36 19.32 -6.74 -3.35
C THR A 36 19.35 -5.89 -2.09
N ALA A 37 18.17 -5.45 -1.64
CA ALA A 37 17.98 -4.81 -0.34
C ALA A 37 16.68 -5.29 0.30
N PHE A 38 16.74 -5.60 1.59
CA PHE A 38 15.61 -6.10 2.36
C PHE A 38 15.20 -5.10 3.44
N PHE A 39 13.91 -4.86 3.56
CA PHE A 39 13.32 -3.94 4.53
C PHE A 39 12.31 -4.66 5.41
N TRP A 40 12.39 -4.44 6.72
CA TRP A 40 11.44 -5.00 7.67
C TRP A 40 10.03 -4.46 7.45
N MET A 41 9.06 -5.37 7.35
CA MET A 41 7.63 -5.09 7.47
C MET A 41 7.20 -5.23 8.95
N GLU A 42 7.56 -6.34 9.56
CA GLU A 42 7.52 -6.57 11.00
C GLU A 42 8.91 -7.03 11.41
N GLU A 43 9.60 -6.24 12.23
CA GLU A 43 10.98 -6.50 12.62
C GLU A 43 11.17 -7.91 13.18
N GLY A 44 12.14 -8.63 12.60
CA GLY A 44 12.44 -10.02 12.96
C GLY A 44 11.40 -11.05 12.50
N ARG A 45 10.36 -10.66 11.74
CA ARG A 45 9.26 -11.56 11.34
C ARG A 45 9.02 -11.62 9.83
N SER A 46 8.91 -10.46 9.20
CA SER A 46 8.63 -10.40 7.77
C SER A 46 9.32 -9.20 7.12
N TRP A 47 9.69 -9.35 5.86
CA TRP A 47 10.35 -8.32 5.09
C TRP A 47 9.93 -8.30 3.63
N ILE A 48 10.24 -7.20 2.95
CA ILE A 48 10.22 -7.12 1.49
C ILE A 48 11.65 -7.09 0.96
N GLY A 49 11.88 -7.78 -0.15
CA GLY A 49 13.13 -7.76 -0.91
C GLY A 49 13.00 -6.93 -2.18
N LEU A 50 13.91 -6.01 -2.40
CA LEU A 50 14.07 -5.28 -3.65
C LEU A 50 15.19 -5.92 -4.44
N TRP A 51 14.95 -6.25 -5.72
CA TRP A 51 15.93 -6.89 -6.60
C TRP A 51 16.17 -6.02 -7.80
N GLU A 52 17.43 -5.58 -7.97
CA GLU A 52 17.82 -4.82 -9.14
C GLU A 52 17.87 -5.70 -10.39
N GLY A 53 17.29 -5.20 -11.50
CA GLY A 53 17.30 -5.90 -12.78
C GLY A 53 16.74 -5.06 -13.91
N LYS A 54 17.03 -5.47 -15.14
CA LYS A 54 16.55 -4.79 -16.36
C LYS A 54 15.12 -5.19 -16.73
N GLU A 55 14.67 -6.34 -16.28
CA GLU A 55 13.36 -6.93 -16.57
C GLU A 55 12.20 -6.11 -15.99
N VAL A 56 12.47 -5.20 -15.07
CA VAL A 56 11.50 -4.26 -14.51
C VAL A 56 10.81 -3.40 -15.57
N GLN A 57 11.46 -3.17 -16.70
CA GLN A 57 10.92 -2.41 -17.83
C GLN A 57 9.89 -3.19 -18.66
N THR A 58 9.77 -4.50 -18.47
CA THR A 58 8.82 -5.34 -19.20
C THR A 58 7.39 -5.04 -18.78
N PRO A 59 6.43 -4.84 -19.70
CA PRO A 59 5.01 -4.69 -19.36
C PRO A 59 4.50 -5.88 -18.55
N TYR A 60 3.72 -5.59 -17.51
CA TYR A 60 3.17 -6.59 -16.59
C TYR A 60 1.77 -6.20 -16.11
N HIS A 61 1.04 -7.19 -15.62
CA HIS A 61 -0.22 -6.91 -14.94
C HIS A 61 0.07 -6.30 -13.55
N PRO A 62 -0.59 -5.20 -13.16
CA PRO A 62 -0.29 -4.50 -11.89
C PRO A 62 -0.32 -5.38 -10.64
N SER A 63 -1.18 -6.40 -10.61
CA SER A 63 -1.27 -7.33 -9.48
C SER A 63 -0.04 -8.23 -9.29
N LEU A 64 0.85 -8.33 -10.28
CA LEU A 64 2.08 -9.12 -10.18
C LEU A 64 3.19 -8.39 -9.41
N ARG A 65 3.03 -7.08 -9.24
CA ARG A 65 4.01 -6.20 -8.58
C ARG A 65 3.27 -5.25 -7.64
N HIS A 66 2.60 -5.84 -6.64
CA HIS A 66 1.74 -5.13 -5.71
C HIS A 66 1.99 -5.57 -4.27
N LEU A 67 2.06 -4.58 -3.37
CA LEU A 67 2.10 -4.79 -1.92
C LEU A 67 1.15 -3.83 -1.21
N ALA A 68 0.48 -4.32 -0.18
CA ALA A 68 -0.33 -3.53 0.72
C ALA A 68 0.32 -3.48 2.12
N PHE A 69 0.55 -2.26 2.62
CA PHE A 69 1.04 -2.01 3.97
C PHE A 69 -0.13 -1.78 4.91
N ARG A 70 -0.15 -2.47 6.04
CA ARG A 70 -1.16 -2.24 7.07
C ARG A 70 -0.88 -0.94 7.82
N VAL A 71 -1.89 -0.10 7.92
CA VAL A 71 -1.91 1.12 8.72
C VAL A 71 -3.15 1.13 9.62
N THR A 72 -3.25 2.10 10.52
CA THR A 72 -4.49 2.35 11.28
C THR A 72 -5.49 3.14 10.42
N TYR A 73 -6.75 3.16 10.82
CA TYR A 73 -7.78 3.99 10.15
C TYR A 73 -7.44 5.48 10.22
N GLU A 74 -6.93 5.94 11.36
CA GLU A 74 -6.51 7.34 11.55
C GLU A 74 -5.30 7.69 10.67
N ASP A 75 -4.33 6.79 10.53
CA ASP A 75 -3.20 6.99 9.60
C ASP A 75 -3.70 7.08 8.15
N LEU A 76 -4.67 6.24 7.77
CA LEU A 76 -5.23 6.26 6.42
C LEU A 76 -5.94 7.60 6.12
N LYS A 77 -6.65 8.17 7.09
CA LYS A 77 -7.27 9.51 6.95
C LYS A 77 -6.24 10.61 6.66
N GLN A 78 -5.04 10.48 7.20
CA GLN A 78 -3.94 11.44 7.02
C GLN A 78 -3.00 11.07 5.86
N SER A 79 -3.23 9.94 5.19
CA SER A 79 -2.28 9.34 4.23
C SER A 79 -1.91 10.27 3.07
N LEU A 80 -2.86 11.05 2.52
CA LEU A 80 -2.56 11.97 1.41
C LEU A 80 -1.62 13.10 1.84
N GLN A 81 -1.79 13.62 3.05
CA GLN A 81 -0.90 14.63 3.59
C GLN A 81 0.49 14.06 3.87
N TRP A 82 0.53 12.87 4.47
CA TRP A 82 1.78 12.18 4.74
C TRP A 82 2.54 11.83 3.45
N LEU A 83 1.89 11.24 2.44
CA LEU A 83 2.50 10.93 1.14
C LEU A 83 3.11 12.18 0.50
N ARG A 84 2.37 13.31 0.49
CA ARG A 84 2.90 14.59 -0.02
C ARG A 84 4.12 15.06 0.75
N SER A 85 4.14 14.91 2.07
CA SER A 85 5.26 15.35 2.92
C SER A 85 6.57 14.63 2.63
N ILE A 86 6.49 13.39 2.12
CA ILE A 86 7.65 12.58 1.70
C ILE A 86 7.89 12.62 0.17
N GLY A 87 7.15 13.47 -0.56
CA GLY A 87 7.30 13.66 -2.00
C GLY A 87 6.69 12.55 -2.86
N VAL A 88 5.72 11.82 -2.33
CA VAL A 88 5.00 10.74 -3.03
C VAL A 88 3.60 11.22 -3.42
N THR A 89 3.18 10.91 -4.65
CA THR A 89 1.84 11.24 -5.14
C THR A 89 0.95 10.00 -5.09
N ALA A 90 -0.21 10.13 -4.45
CA ALA A 90 -1.24 9.10 -4.51
C ALA A 90 -1.80 8.98 -5.94
N ILE A 91 -2.22 7.77 -6.32
CA ILE A 91 -2.83 7.49 -7.62
C ILE A 91 -4.26 6.97 -7.44
N PRO A 92 -5.15 7.20 -8.43
CA PRO A 92 -6.48 6.62 -8.38
C PRO A 92 -6.44 5.10 -8.61
N PHE A 93 -7.35 4.38 -7.96
CA PHE A 93 -7.49 2.94 -8.15
C PHE A 93 -8.39 2.60 -9.34
N GLY A 94 -7.88 1.79 -10.26
CA GLY A 94 -8.62 1.32 -11.43
C GLY A 94 -9.14 2.48 -12.29
N ASN A 95 -10.46 2.52 -12.53
CA ASN A 95 -11.12 3.56 -13.32
C ASN A 95 -11.65 4.74 -12.48
N ARG A 96 -11.32 4.82 -11.20
CA ARG A 96 -11.64 5.99 -10.36
C ARG A 96 -10.83 7.20 -10.83
N THR A 97 -11.39 8.39 -10.64
CA THR A 97 -10.69 9.67 -10.88
C THR A 97 -10.14 10.29 -9.59
N SER A 98 -10.71 9.90 -8.43
CA SER A 98 -10.26 10.39 -7.12
C SER A 98 -9.08 9.61 -6.58
N ILE A 99 -8.13 10.32 -5.98
CA ILE A 99 -7.00 9.77 -5.22
C ILE A 99 -7.33 9.62 -3.73
N GLU A 100 -8.51 10.06 -3.29
CA GLU A 100 -8.90 9.99 -1.88
C GLU A 100 -8.98 8.54 -1.40
N PRO A 101 -8.58 8.28 -0.13
CA PRO A 101 -8.79 6.98 0.49
C PRO A 101 -10.26 6.58 0.41
N PHE A 102 -10.52 5.31 0.16
CA PHE A 102 -11.87 4.80 -0.01
C PHE A 102 -12.12 3.49 0.72
N ILE A 103 -13.39 3.32 1.12
CA ILE A 103 -13.90 2.15 1.86
C ILE A 103 -14.46 1.12 0.88
N ARG A 104 -14.18 -0.16 1.17
CA ARG A 104 -14.88 -1.33 0.61
C ARG A 104 -15.66 -2.02 1.73
N ALA A 105 -16.90 -1.60 1.94
CA ALA A 105 -17.71 -2.10 3.06
C ALA A 105 -17.87 -3.63 3.03
N HIS A 106 -18.12 -4.21 1.83
CA HIS A 106 -18.26 -5.66 1.67
C HIS A 106 -16.99 -6.47 2.01
N GLN A 107 -15.80 -5.81 2.05
CA GLN A 107 -14.53 -6.44 2.43
C GLN A 107 -14.07 -6.04 3.84
N GLY A 108 -14.66 -5.03 4.44
CA GLY A 108 -14.27 -4.52 5.75
C GLY A 108 -12.87 -3.86 5.74
N ASN A 109 -12.56 -3.12 4.69
CA ASN A 109 -11.27 -2.44 4.57
C ASN A 109 -11.36 -1.09 3.85
N ALA A 110 -10.30 -0.31 3.98
CA ALA A 110 -10.11 0.95 3.26
C ALA A 110 -8.69 1.06 2.75
N SER A 111 -8.49 1.83 1.68
CA SER A 111 -7.22 1.91 0.97
C SER A 111 -6.93 3.25 0.33
N VAL A 112 -5.63 3.52 0.13
CA VAL A 112 -5.09 4.51 -0.80
C VAL A 112 -3.93 3.90 -1.56
N TYR A 113 -3.77 4.27 -2.83
CA TYR A 113 -2.76 3.71 -3.74
C TYR A 113 -1.70 4.74 -4.12
N PHE A 114 -0.49 4.26 -4.33
CA PHE A 114 0.65 5.01 -4.86
C PHE A 114 1.65 4.05 -5.51
N ASN A 115 2.64 4.57 -6.21
CA ASN A 115 3.68 3.76 -6.84
C ASN A 115 5.03 4.04 -6.22
N ASP A 116 5.91 3.04 -6.26
CA ASP A 116 7.33 3.24 -6.06
C ASP A 116 7.99 3.83 -7.35
N PRO A 117 9.29 4.16 -7.35
CA PRO A 117 9.96 4.74 -8.51
C PRO A 117 9.91 3.91 -9.79
N ASP A 118 9.74 2.60 -9.67
CA ASP A 118 9.64 1.68 -10.81
C ASP A 118 8.21 1.34 -11.22
N GLY A 119 7.20 2.00 -10.60
CA GLY A 119 5.80 1.74 -10.87
C GLY A 119 5.27 0.49 -10.19
N ASN A 120 5.98 -0.09 -9.23
CA ASN A 120 5.39 -1.12 -8.38
C ASN A 120 4.20 -0.53 -7.64
N SER A 121 3.06 -1.19 -7.73
CA SER A 121 1.81 -0.73 -7.11
C SER A 121 1.87 -0.95 -5.60
N LEU A 122 1.78 0.13 -4.85
CA LEU A 122 1.76 0.10 -3.40
C LEU A 122 0.42 0.61 -2.87
N GLU A 123 0.03 0.09 -1.71
CA GLU A 123 -1.24 0.41 -1.07
C GLU A 123 -1.04 0.58 0.44
N LEU A 124 -1.60 1.63 1.02
CA LEU A 124 -1.85 1.67 2.46
C LEU A 124 -3.26 1.14 2.70
N MET A 125 -3.40 0.21 3.63
CA MET A 125 -4.65 -0.50 3.86
C MET A 125 -4.93 -0.66 5.35
N CYS A 126 -6.17 -0.47 5.75
CA CYS A 126 -6.61 -0.71 7.13
C CYS A 126 -7.88 -1.55 7.18
N TYR A 127 -8.10 -2.20 8.32
CA TYR A 127 -9.39 -2.78 8.64
C TYR A 127 -10.40 -1.70 8.98
N VAL A 128 -11.66 -1.91 8.55
CA VAL A 128 -12.79 -1.05 8.87
C VAL A 128 -13.87 -1.91 9.51
N GLU A 129 -14.33 -1.51 10.67
CA GLU A 129 -15.49 -2.14 11.29
C GLU A 129 -16.75 -1.76 10.52
N VAL A 130 -17.45 -2.75 9.98
CA VAL A 130 -18.63 -2.56 9.13
C VAL A 130 -19.84 -3.17 9.81
N PRO A 131 -20.88 -2.36 10.13
CA PRO A 131 -22.15 -2.88 10.61
C PRO A 131 -22.74 -3.91 9.64
N GLU A 132 -23.34 -4.98 10.17
CA GLU A 132 -23.82 -6.11 9.34
C GLU A 132 -24.75 -5.65 8.21
N HIS A 133 -25.66 -4.72 8.50
CA HIS A 133 -26.62 -4.21 7.52
C HIS A 133 -25.99 -3.38 6.38
N LEU A 134 -24.71 -2.98 6.49
CA LEU A 134 -23.98 -2.23 5.47
C LEU A 134 -23.02 -3.12 4.66
N ARG A 135 -22.80 -4.37 5.04
CA ARG A 135 -21.85 -5.28 4.36
C ARG A 135 -22.24 -5.63 2.93
N HIS A 136 -23.50 -5.42 2.55
CA HIS A 136 -23.96 -5.63 1.18
C HIS A 136 -23.51 -4.53 0.20
N ILE A 137 -22.99 -3.40 0.69
CA ILE A 137 -22.59 -2.28 -0.14
C ILE A 137 -21.27 -2.61 -0.85
N THR A 138 -21.32 -2.73 -2.18
CA THR A 138 -20.15 -3.01 -3.03
C THR A 138 -19.54 -1.74 -3.63
N ALA A 139 -20.27 -0.63 -3.61
CA ALA A 139 -19.77 0.66 -4.05
C ALA A 139 -18.59 1.12 -3.18
N LYS A 140 -17.57 1.68 -3.82
CA LYS A 140 -16.44 2.29 -3.13
C LYS A 140 -16.84 3.69 -2.68
N MET A 141 -16.73 3.97 -1.40
CA MET A 141 -17.09 5.25 -0.77
C MET A 141 -15.83 5.95 -0.25
N THR A 142 -15.77 7.26 -0.35
CA THR A 142 -14.75 8.02 0.37
C THR A 142 -14.93 7.87 1.89
N ILE A 143 -13.90 8.18 2.67
CA ILE A 143 -14.01 8.16 4.14
C ILE A 143 -15.12 9.10 4.61
N THR A 144 -15.23 10.28 4.01
CA THR A 144 -16.28 11.27 4.36
C THR A 144 -17.69 10.73 4.08
N GLU A 145 -17.90 10.06 2.96
CA GLU A 145 -19.20 9.44 2.64
C GLU A 145 -19.54 8.32 3.62
N TRP A 146 -18.55 7.53 3.98
CA TRP A 146 -18.70 6.44 4.93
C TRP A 146 -19.06 6.95 6.33
N GLU A 147 -18.33 7.93 6.85
CA GLU A 147 -18.58 8.52 8.17
C GLU A 147 -19.99 9.13 8.23
N LYS A 148 -20.43 9.87 7.20
CA LYS A 148 -21.80 10.38 7.10
C LYS A 148 -22.85 9.27 7.11
N LEU A 149 -22.57 8.14 6.42
CA LEU A 149 -23.49 7.00 6.40
C LEU A 149 -23.66 6.37 7.79
N LEU A 150 -22.60 6.37 8.60
CA LEU A 150 -22.64 5.86 9.98
C LEU A 150 -23.36 6.79 10.95
N GLU A 151 -23.36 8.10 10.70
CA GLU A 151 -24.04 9.11 11.54
C GLU A 151 -25.58 9.11 11.37
N HIS A 152 -26.08 8.65 10.22
CA HIS A 152 -27.51 8.64 9.88
C HIS A 152 -28.21 7.35 10.38
N LYS A 153 -28.03 7.03 11.66
CA LYS A 153 -28.74 5.95 12.37
C LYS A 153 -30.03 6.44 13.00
#